data_fc678e70fcc90a861401dc0682ef71c0
#
_entry.id   fc678e70fcc90a861401dc0682ef71c0
#
_cell.length_a   1.000
_cell.length_b   1.000
_cell.length_c   1.000
_cell.angle_alpha   90.00
_cell.angle_beta   90.00
_cell.angle_gamma   90.00
#
_symmetry.space_group_name_H-M   'P 1'
#
loop_
_entity.id
_entity.type
_entity.pdbx_description
1 polymer ?
#
loop_
_entity_poly.entity_id
_entity_poly.type
_entity_poly.pdbx_seq_one_letter_code
_entity_poly.pdbx_strand_id
1 'polypeptide(L)'
;MLAIKTALAAQDSVPVLIFDEIDANVGGEIGAKVGAKMKELGGSHQVFCITHLPQVAALASSHFIVAKDTSGKRTSTSLTEANGPSREAEIARMLGGNAQSALTHARALLEERLAETA
;
A
#
# COMPACT_ATOMS: atom_id res chain seq x y z
N MET A 1 0.04 -11.58 -14.37
CA MET A 1 -1.18 -10.75 -14.36
C MET A 1 -0.90 -9.27 -14.28
N LEU A 2 -0.09 -8.80 -13.31
CA LEU A 2 0.22 -7.38 -13.17
C LEU A 2 0.97 -6.81 -14.39
N ALA A 3 1.95 -7.53 -14.95
CA ALA A 3 2.70 -7.09 -16.12
C ALA A 3 1.80 -6.91 -17.35
N ILE A 4 0.82 -7.80 -17.55
CA ILE A 4 -0.17 -7.70 -18.63
C ILE A 4 -1.07 -6.47 -18.39
N LYS A 5 -1.55 -6.27 -17.18
CA LYS A 5 -2.37 -5.10 -16.82
C LYS A 5 -1.61 -3.79 -17.01
N THR A 6 -0.32 -3.74 -16.67
CA THR A 6 0.53 -2.57 -16.86
C THR A 6 0.69 -2.24 -18.35
N ALA A 7 0.95 -3.25 -19.18
CA ALA A 7 1.08 -3.08 -20.63
C ALA A 7 -0.23 -2.61 -21.28
N LEU A 8 -1.37 -3.17 -20.86
CA LEU A 8 -2.69 -2.79 -21.36
C LEU A 8 -3.14 -1.43 -20.85
N ALA A 9 -2.80 -1.07 -19.60
CA ALA A 9 -3.16 0.21 -19.00
C ALA A 9 -2.58 1.40 -19.78
N ALA A 10 -1.41 1.25 -20.38
CA ALA A 10 -0.80 2.30 -21.22
C ALA A 10 -1.64 2.62 -22.47
N GLN A 11 -2.51 1.69 -22.90
CA GLN A 11 -3.37 1.84 -24.07
C GLN A 11 -4.85 1.94 -23.70
N ASP A 12 -5.17 1.77 -22.42
CA ASP A 12 -6.53 1.78 -21.92
C ASP A 12 -6.94 3.18 -21.46
N SER A 13 -8.15 3.57 -21.80
CA SER A 13 -8.75 4.85 -21.39
C SER A 13 -9.45 4.78 -20.02
N VAL A 14 -9.39 3.67 -19.32
CA VAL A 14 -10.01 3.50 -17.99
C VAL A 14 -9.31 4.37 -16.95
N PRO A 15 -10.02 5.37 -16.34
CA PRO A 15 -9.36 6.30 -15.41
C PRO A 15 -9.06 5.73 -14.03
N VAL A 16 -9.76 4.66 -13.62
CA VAL A 16 -9.67 4.07 -12.28
C VAL A 16 -9.31 2.59 -12.37
N LEU A 17 -8.29 2.20 -11.62
CA LEU A 17 -7.85 0.81 -11.50
C LEU A 17 -7.96 0.38 -10.04
N ILE A 18 -8.55 -0.78 -9.79
CA ILE A 18 -8.68 -1.36 -8.45
C ILE A 18 -7.98 -2.71 -8.43
N PHE A 19 -7.01 -2.85 -7.53
CA PHE A 19 -6.28 -4.10 -7.32
C PHE A 19 -6.58 -4.63 -5.92
N ASP A 20 -7.16 -5.82 -5.85
CA ASP A 20 -7.51 -6.46 -4.59
C ASP A 20 -6.61 -7.68 -4.37
N GLU A 21 -5.78 -7.61 -3.33
CA GLU A 21 -4.90 -8.71 -2.88
C GLU A 21 -4.02 -9.32 -3.98
N ILE A 22 -3.56 -8.53 -4.93
CA ILE A 22 -2.68 -9.02 -6.01
C ILE A 22 -1.29 -9.43 -5.50
N ASP A 23 -0.96 -9.06 -4.28
CA ASP A 23 0.26 -9.35 -3.56
C ASP A 23 0.16 -10.59 -2.68
N ALA A 24 -0.94 -11.35 -2.75
CA ALA A 24 -1.11 -12.59 -2.02
C ALA A 24 0.01 -13.59 -2.41
N ASN A 25 0.64 -14.21 -1.40
CA ASN A 25 1.75 -15.16 -1.56
C ASN A 25 3.05 -14.57 -2.14
N VAL A 26 3.22 -13.25 -2.07
CA VAL A 26 4.41 -12.55 -2.56
C VAL A 26 5.30 -12.13 -1.40
N GLY A 27 6.60 -12.37 -1.48
CA GLY A 27 7.57 -11.94 -0.47
C GLY A 27 7.95 -10.46 -0.60
N GLY A 28 8.73 -9.96 0.38
CA GLY A 28 9.07 -8.55 0.49
C GLY A 28 9.76 -7.93 -0.73
N GLU A 29 10.72 -8.65 -1.33
CA GLU A 29 11.43 -8.15 -2.52
C GLU A 29 10.51 -8.01 -3.74
N ILE A 30 9.67 -9.01 -3.98
CA ILE A 30 8.69 -8.96 -5.07
C ILE A 30 7.60 -7.94 -4.74
N GLY A 31 7.23 -7.80 -3.46
CA GLY A 31 6.30 -6.78 -2.99
C GLY A 31 6.76 -5.36 -3.33
N ALA A 32 8.05 -5.07 -3.18
CA ALA A 32 8.63 -3.78 -3.56
C ALA A 32 8.48 -3.52 -5.08
N LYS A 33 8.71 -4.55 -5.91
CA LYS A 33 8.51 -4.45 -7.37
C LYS A 33 7.05 -4.24 -7.75
N VAL A 34 6.13 -4.91 -7.07
CA VAL A 34 4.68 -4.71 -7.23
C VAL A 34 4.30 -3.27 -6.88
N GLY A 35 4.77 -2.78 -5.74
CA GLY A 35 4.52 -1.41 -5.31
C GLY A 35 5.04 -0.37 -6.30
N ALA A 36 6.24 -0.56 -6.85
CA ALA A 36 6.82 0.31 -7.86
C ALA A 36 5.97 0.36 -9.14
N LYS A 37 5.45 -0.78 -9.58
CA LYS A 37 4.53 -0.83 -10.73
C LYS A 37 3.20 -0.14 -10.45
N MET A 38 2.65 -0.28 -9.25
CA MET A 38 1.45 0.45 -8.83
C MET A 38 1.67 1.96 -8.85
N LYS A 39 2.81 2.41 -8.37
CA LYS A 39 3.19 3.82 -8.38
C LYS A 39 3.31 4.37 -9.80
N GLU A 40 3.91 3.60 -10.71
CA GLU A 40 4.01 3.94 -12.13
C GLU A 40 2.62 4.10 -12.77
N LEU A 41 1.71 3.16 -12.52
CA LEU A 41 0.32 3.24 -12.98
C LEU A 41 -0.41 4.45 -12.40
N GLY A 42 -0.12 4.81 -11.17
CA GLY A 42 -0.70 5.98 -10.48
C GLY A 42 -0.33 7.32 -11.13
N GLY A 43 0.70 7.36 -11.98
CA GLY A 43 1.06 8.56 -12.74
C GLY A 43 0.05 8.93 -13.82
N SER A 44 -0.70 7.96 -14.35
CA SER A 44 -1.68 8.16 -15.42
C SER A 44 -3.11 7.74 -15.04
N HIS A 45 -3.28 7.03 -13.93
CA HIS A 45 -4.56 6.48 -13.49
C HIS A 45 -4.76 6.76 -12.00
N GLN A 46 -6.02 6.77 -11.56
CA GLN A 46 -6.35 6.64 -10.14
C GLN A 46 -6.25 5.16 -9.78
N VAL A 47 -5.29 4.80 -8.94
CA VAL A 47 -5.07 3.42 -8.53
C VAL A 47 -5.48 3.23 -7.07
N PHE A 48 -6.34 2.24 -6.83
CA PHE A 48 -6.67 1.76 -5.49
C PHE A 48 -6.07 0.36 -5.33
N CYS A 49 -5.31 0.14 -4.29
CA CYS A 49 -4.72 -1.15 -4.00
C CYS A 49 -5.06 -1.59 -2.57
N ILE A 50 -5.63 -2.78 -2.45
CA ILE A 50 -5.87 -3.42 -1.15
C ILE A 50 -4.72 -4.40 -0.93
N THR A 51 -3.90 -4.13 0.08
CA THR A 51 -2.67 -4.88 0.32
C THR A 51 -2.44 -5.13 1.81
N HIS A 52 -1.73 -6.20 2.12
CA HIS A 52 -1.19 -6.48 3.45
C HIS A 52 0.34 -6.30 3.49
N LEU A 53 0.95 -5.92 2.38
CA LEU A 53 2.41 -5.74 2.30
C LEU A 53 2.82 -4.31 2.59
N PRO A 54 3.69 -4.09 3.59
CA PRO A 54 4.17 -2.76 3.93
C PRO A 54 4.95 -2.10 2.79
N GLN A 55 5.67 -2.87 1.99
CA GLN A 55 6.42 -2.37 0.84
C GLN A 55 5.51 -1.73 -0.22
N VAL A 56 4.32 -2.29 -0.42
CA VAL A 56 3.31 -1.73 -1.34
C VAL A 56 2.64 -0.50 -0.72
N ALA A 57 2.19 -0.62 0.53
CA ALA A 57 1.50 0.46 1.24
C ALA A 57 2.37 1.71 1.39
N ALA A 58 3.67 1.55 1.65
CA ALA A 58 4.59 2.66 1.83
C ALA A 58 4.77 3.51 0.56
N LEU A 59 4.61 2.92 -0.62
CA LEU A 59 4.78 3.62 -1.90
C LEU A 59 3.54 4.43 -2.33
N ALA A 60 2.40 4.24 -1.69
CA ALA A 60 1.18 4.96 -2.01
C ALA A 60 1.29 6.45 -1.67
N SER A 61 0.66 7.30 -2.46
CA SER A 61 0.54 8.73 -2.13
C SER A 61 -0.43 8.98 -0.98
N SER A 62 -1.48 8.17 -0.87
CA SER A 62 -2.42 8.18 0.25
C SER A 62 -2.56 6.79 0.82
N HIS A 63 -2.70 6.69 2.14
CA HIS A 63 -2.82 5.43 2.86
C HIS A 63 -4.07 5.45 3.74
N PHE A 64 -4.94 4.46 3.57
CA PHE A 64 -6.13 4.29 4.39
C PHE A 64 -6.04 2.98 5.16
N ILE A 65 -6.39 3.03 6.42
CA ILE A 65 -6.44 1.86 7.31
C ILE A 65 -7.88 1.38 7.39
N VAL A 66 -8.10 0.12 7.07
CA VAL A 66 -9.38 -0.56 7.25
C VAL A 66 -9.33 -1.34 8.55
N ALA A 67 -10.21 -1.01 9.47
CA ALA A 67 -10.32 -1.72 10.75
C ALA A 67 -11.72 -2.30 10.90
N LYS A 68 -11.77 -3.54 11.37
CA LYS A 68 -13.01 -4.26 11.63
C LYS A 68 -13.20 -4.41 13.13
N ASP A 69 -14.29 -3.89 13.65
CA ASP A 69 -14.66 -4.04 15.06
C ASP A 69 -15.77 -5.10 15.20
N THR A 70 -15.45 -6.14 15.93
CA THR A 70 -16.33 -7.25 16.21
C THR A 70 -16.72 -7.33 17.69
N SER A 71 -16.36 -6.33 18.49
CA SER A 71 -16.61 -6.32 19.96
C SER A 71 -18.07 -6.12 20.33
N GLY A 72 -18.89 -5.59 19.44
CA GLY A 72 -20.31 -5.37 19.66
C GLY A 72 -21.20 -6.44 19.06
N LYS A 73 -22.53 -6.26 19.22
CA LYS A 73 -23.55 -7.13 18.62
C LYS A 73 -23.57 -7.07 17.09
N ARG A 74 -22.99 -6.03 16.52
CA ARG A 74 -22.84 -5.84 15.06
C ARG A 74 -21.39 -5.62 14.73
N THR A 75 -20.93 -6.25 13.67
CA THR A 75 -19.63 -5.95 13.10
C THR A 75 -19.68 -4.62 12.39
N SER A 76 -18.75 -3.73 12.72
CA SER A 76 -18.56 -2.48 12.01
C SER A 76 -17.19 -2.42 11.34
N THR A 77 -17.12 -1.72 10.23
CA THR A 77 -15.87 -1.48 9.52
C THR A 77 -15.63 0.02 9.47
N SER A 78 -14.43 0.44 9.83
CA SER A 78 -14.01 1.84 9.74
C SER A 78 -12.91 2.00 8.69
N LEU A 79 -12.91 3.15 8.04
CA LEU A 79 -11.87 3.56 7.10
C LEU A 79 -11.29 4.88 7.60
N THR A 80 -9.99 4.90 7.85
CA THR A 80 -9.29 6.08 8.38
C THR A 80 -8.05 6.38 7.56
N GLU A 81 -7.88 7.63 7.15
CA GLU A 81 -6.66 8.05 6.48
C GLU A 81 -5.50 8.11 7.47
N ALA A 82 -4.39 7.49 7.11
CA ALA A 82 -3.17 7.46 7.90
C ALA A 82 -2.17 8.48 7.37
N ASN A 83 -1.74 9.40 8.21
CA ASN A 83 -0.79 10.46 7.87
C ASN A 83 0.28 10.61 8.97
N GLY A 84 1.49 10.99 8.57
CA GLY A 84 2.57 11.25 9.52
C GLY A 84 2.81 10.09 10.49
N PRO A 85 2.76 10.35 11.82
CA PRO A 85 3.01 9.31 12.82
C PRO A 85 2.05 8.12 12.75
N SER A 86 0.79 8.34 12.39
CA SER A 86 -0.19 7.26 12.28
C SER A 86 0.13 6.32 11.10
N ARG A 87 0.62 6.88 10.00
CA ARG A 87 1.06 6.11 8.84
C ARG A 87 2.32 5.28 9.18
N GLU A 88 3.27 5.91 9.84
CA GLU A 88 4.49 5.25 10.30
C GLU A 88 4.18 4.07 11.23
N ALA A 89 3.28 4.29 12.20
CA ALA A 89 2.84 3.26 13.12
C ALA A 89 2.15 2.09 12.40
N GLU A 90 1.33 2.37 11.40
CA GLU A 90 0.64 1.32 10.62
C GLU A 90 1.62 0.52 9.77
N ILE A 91 2.55 1.15 9.10
CA ILE A 91 3.60 0.43 8.35
C ILE A 91 4.44 -0.43 9.30
N ALA A 92 4.79 0.07 10.48
CA ALA A 92 5.49 -0.72 11.51
C ALA A 92 4.66 -1.93 11.97
N ARG A 93 3.37 -1.75 12.18
CA ARG A 93 2.45 -2.85 12.52
C ARG A 93 2.44 -3.93 11.43
N MET A 94 2.40 -3.52 10.18
CA MET A 94 2.44 -4.42 9.01
C MET A 94 3.78 -5.17 8.92
N LEU A 95 4.87 -4.56 9.42
CA LEU A 95 6.19 -5.18 9.48
C LEU A 95 6.36 -6.16 10.66
N GLY A 96 5.36 -6.28 11.51
CA GLY A 96 5.35 -7.26 12.60
C GLY A 96 5.28 -6.68 14.00
N GLY A 97 5.07 -5.38 14.18
CA GLY A 97 4.83 -4.81 15.50
C GLY A 97 5.30 -3.38 15.71
N ASN A 98 5.29 -2.97 16.97
CA ASN A 98 5.67 -1.63 17.40
C ASN A 98 7.08 -1.55 18.00
N ALA A 99 7.91 -2.57 17.77
CA ALA A 99 9.31 -2.53 18.22
C ALA A 99 10.07 -1.39 17.50
N GLN A 100 11.09 -0.86 18.15
CA GLN A 100 11.90 0.22 17.60
C GLN A 100 12.48 -0.13 16.21
N SER A 101 12.85 -1.39 16.01
CA SER A 101 13.34 -1.88 14.71
C SER A 101 12.28 -1.78 13.61
N ALA A 102 11.03 -2.11 13.92
CA ALA A 102 9.91 -2.00 12.97
C ALA A 102 9.62 -0.53 12.61
N LEU A 103 9.65 0.37 13.58
CA LEU A 103 9.50 1.81 13.36
C LEU A 103 10.61 2.38 12.49
N THR A 104 11.86 1.99 12.76
CA THR A 104 13.02 2.42 11.95
C THR A 104 12.88 1.93 10.51
N HIS A 105 12.48 0.69 10.31
CA HIS A 105 12.26 0.13 8.99
C HIS A 105 11.09 0.82 8.27
N ALA A 106 10.00 1.10 9.00
CA ALA A 106 8.85 1.81 8.44
C ALA A 106 9.23 3.21 7.93
N ARG A 107 10.03 3.94 8.69
CA ARG A 107 10.57 5.25 8.28
C ARG A 107 11.39 5.14 7.03
N ALA A 108 12.29 4.17 6.96
CA ALA A 108 13.12 3.95 5.77
C ALA A 108 12.28 3.71 4.51
N LEU A 109 11.25 2.87 4.59
CA LEU A 109 10.34 2.62 3.46
C LEU A 109 9.59 3.88 3.01
N LEU A 110 9.16 4.71 3.95
CA LEU A 110 8.45 5.95 3.65
C LEU A 110 9.39 7.01 3.04
N GLU A 111 10.64 7.06 3.49
CA GLU A 111 11.67 7.97 2.96
C GLU A 111 12.05 7.59 1.52
N GLU A 112 12.19 6.31 1.22
CA GLU A 112 12.44 5.83 -0.15
C GLU A 112 11.38 6.32 -1.13
N ARG A 113 10.11 6.31 -0.72
CA ARG A 113 9.02 6.84 -1.52
C ARG A 113 9.24 8.32 -1.89
N LEU A 114 9.69 9.12 -0.92
CA LEU A 114 9.92 10.55 -1.14
C LEU A 114 11.12 10.79 -2.06
N ALA A 115 12.19 10.01 -1.90
CA ALA A 115 13.37 10.11 -2.74
C ALA A 115 13.07 9.80 -4.21
N GLU A 116 12.22 8.81 -4.48
CA GLU A 116 11.79 8.46 -5.83
C GLU A 116 10.85 9.49 -6.48
N THR A 117 10.22 10.34 -5.67
CA THR A 117 9.31 11.39 -6.15
C THR A 117 10.05 12.68 -6.48
N ALA A 118 11.20 12.85 -5.88
CA ALA A 118 12.09 13.98 -6.20
C ALA A 118 12.89 13.69 -7.46
#